data_1dc12ddcff15344213d431c65baf0ec2
#
_entry.id   1dc12ddcff15344213d431c65baf0ec2
#
_cell.length_a   1.000
_cell.length_b   1.000
_cell.length_c   1.000
_cell.angle_alpha   90.00
_cell.angle_beta   90.00
_cell.angle_gamma   90.00
#
_symmetry.space_group_name_H-M   'P 1'
#
loop_
_entity.id
_entity.type
_entity.pdbx_description
1 polymer ?
#
loop_
_entity_poly.entity_id
_entity_poly.type
_entity_poly.pdbx_seq_one_letter_code
_entity_poly.pdbx_strand_id
1 'polypeptide(L)'
;LILTALVFVHFLQALKFNGFLSIIGVAIFLTSRITVLAAATPLIDSIYFLNVMVVIFLILTNRFNLFFLFMPLTLISKETLLPFLFLVVFKEEFWANKKNIAKFIAALVCAFVVFILSRKFIQVDGEKAKGIGQLILALLPNIPEVLRAIMSPQGIFNIFNGMFLTYLLSLYAYFVNKMDHLPRFLKFYVFIPLVFMLIGGGVHMGRHLFIIFPVAISCALITIEHFFKAASST
;
A
#
# COMPACT_ATOMS: atom_id res chain seq x y z
N LEU A 1 6.64 11.38 -6.80
CA LEU A 1 6.96 10.07 -7.41
C LEU A 1 8.44 9.74 -7.33
N ILE A 2 9.38 10.67 -7.61
CA ILE A 2 10.83 10.44 -7.50
C ILE A 2 11.19 9.98 -6.07
N LEU A 3 10.71 10.69 -5.05
CA LEU A 3 10.94 10.29 -3.65
C LEU A 3 10.33 8.91 -3.35
N THR A 4 9.16 8.60 -3.88
CA THR A 4 8.54 7.27 -3.76
C THR A 4 9.43 6.20 -4.36
N ALA A 5 9.96 6.44 -5.56
CA ALA A 5 10.89 5.53 -6.24
C ALA A 5 12.17 5.30 -5.43
N LEU A 6 12.76 6.37 -4.85
CA LEU A 6 13.94 6.26 -3.99
C LEU A 6 13.66 5.43 -2.74
N VAL A 7 12.56 5.68 -2.04
CA VAL A 7 12.15 4.87 -0.88
C VAL A 7 11.90 3.43 -1.30
N PHE A 8 11.33 3.22 -2.49
CA PHE A 8 11.05 1.88 -2.99
C PHE A 8 12.32 1.08 -3.33
N VAL A 9 13.38 1.71 -3.89
CA VAL A 9 14.70 1.06 -4.04
C VAL A 9 15.19 0.55 -2.69
N HIS A 10 15.21 1.41 -1.68
CA HIS A 10 15.69 1.03 -0.34
C HIS A 10 14.80 -0.03 0.32
N PHE A 11 13.49 0.00 0.07
CA PHE A 11 12.58 -1.04 0.53
C PHE A 11 12.90 -2.39 -0.11
N LEU A 12 13.13 -2.46 -1.42
CA LEU A 12 13.51 -3.69 -2.11
C LEU A 12 14.87 -4.22 -1.64
N GLN A 13 15.84 -3.33 -1.43
CA GLN A 13 17.15 -3.70 -0.85
C GLN A 13 17.01 -4.22 0.59
N ALA A 14 16.11 -3.65 1.40
CA ALA A 14 15.81 -4.14 2.74
C ALA A 14 15.14 -5.54 2.71
N LEU A 15 14.43 -5.88 1.64
CA LEU A 15 13.94 -7.24 1.33
C LEU A 15 15.02 -8.17 0.74
N LYS A 16 16.27 -7.71 0.68
CA LYS A 16 17.45 -8.44 0.19
C LYS A 16 17.46 -8.69 -1.34
N PHE A 17 16.69 -7.95 -2.12
CA PHE A 17 16.87 -7.93 -3.56
C PHE A 17 18.21 -7.26 -3.91
N ASN A 18 18.92 -7.79 -4.91
CA ASN A 18 20.14 -7.16 -5.41
C ASN A 18 19.82 -5.83 -6.14
N GLY A 19 20.88 -5.04 -6.42
CA GLY A 19 20.70 -3.72 -7.04
C GLY A 19 20.00 -3.78 -8.41
N PHE A 20 20.30 -4.79 -9.21
CA PHE A 20 19.70 -4.97 -10.53
C PHE A 20 18.19 -5.23 -10.44
N LEU A 21 17.77 -6.19 -9.61
CA LEU A 21 16.35 -6.46 -9.38
C LEU A 21 15.62 -5.27 -8.75
N SER A 22 16.28 -4.53 -7.86
CA SER A 22 15.70 -3.31 -7.28
C SER A 22 15.43 -2.24 -8.33
N ILE A 23 16.34 -2.07 -9.31
CA ILE A 23 16.14 -1.15 -10.44
C ILE A 23 14.99 -1.62 -11.33
N ILE A 24 14.91 -2.92 -11.65
CA ILE A 24 13.78 -3.49 -12.40
C ILE A 24 12.46 -3.23 -11.67
N GLY A 25 12.41 -3.46 -10.36
CA GLY A 25 11.20 -3.20 -9.57
C GLY A 25 10.75 -1.75 -9.63
N VAL A 26 11.69 -0.81 -9.54
CA VAL A 26 11.39 0.62 -9.68
C VAL A 26 10.96 0.97 -11.11
N ALA A 27 11.58 0.40 -12.12
CA ALA A 27 11.18 0.59 -13.52
C ALA A 27 9.73 0.12 -13.72
N ILE A 28 9.35 -1.06 -13.20
CA ILE A 28 7.97 -1.56 -13.23
C ILE A 28 7.02 -0.57 -12.54
N PHE A 29 7.39 -0.04 -11.37
CA PHE A 29 6.59 0.96 -10.66
C PHE A 29 6.39 2.22 -11.48
N LEU A 30 7.47 2.81 -12.00
CA LEU A 30 7.44 4.08 -12.74
C LEU A 30 6.71 3.97 -14.09
N THR A 31 6.80 2.83 -14.76
CA THR A 31 6.14 2.59 -16.06
C THR A 31 4.71 2.09 -15.92
N SER A 32 4.25 1.80 -14.71
CA SER A 32 2.86 1.40 -14.49
C SER A 32 1.89 2.51 -14.88
N ARG A 33 0.77 2.16 -15.52
CA ARG A 33 -0.24 3.12 -15.97
C ARG A 33 -0.71 4.05 -14.85
N ILE A 34 -0.91 3.51 -13.65
CA ILE A 34 -1.41 4.30 -12.52
C ILE A 34 -0.37 5.32 -12.05
N THR A 35 0.92 4.96 -12.05
CA THR A 35 2.01 5.90 -11.72
C THR A 35 2.10 7.02 -12.76
N VAL A 36 1.97 6.69 -14.05
CA VAL A 36 1.96 7.67 -15.14
C VAL A 36 0.77 8.62 -15.02
N LEU A 37 -0.43 8.08 -14.74
CA LEU A 37 -1.62 8.88 -14.48
C LEU A 37 -1.46 9.77 -13.24
N ALA A 38 -0.89 9.27 -12.15
CA ALA A 38 -0.63 10.03 -10.94
C ALA A 38 0.42 11.13 -11.15
N ALA A 39 1.32 10.97 -12.13
CA ALA A 39 2.26 12.01 -12.53
C ALA A 39 1.58 13.14 -13.32
N ALA A 40 0.54 12.80 -14.10
CA ALA A 40 -0.18 13.74 -14.95
C ALA A 40 -1.30 14.49 -14.20
N THR A 41 -1.75 13.98 -13.06
CA THR A 41 -2.81 14.60 -12.25
C THR A 41 -2.24 15.22 -10.96
N PRO A 42 -2.79 16.33 -10.45
CA PRO A 42 -2.20 17.02 -9.32
C PRO A 42 -2.25 16.19 -8.04
N LEU A 43 -1.10 15.76 -7.62
CA LEU A 43 -0.51 15.67 -6.26
C LEU A 43 -1.05 14.70 -5.22
N ILE A 44 -2.32 14.48 -5.02
CA ILE A 44 -2.82 13.75 -3.84
C ILE A 44 -2.35 12.29 -3.84
N ASP A 45 -2.40 11.62 -4.99
CA ASP A 45 -1.99 10.22 -5.09
C ASP A 45 -0.49 10.01 -4.98
N SER A 46 0.29 10.95 -5.53
CA SER A 46 1.76 10.87 -5.44
C SER A 46 2.24 10.98 -3.99
N ILE A 47 1.63 11.86 -3.19
CA ILE A 47 1.91 12.00 -1.75
C ILE A 47 1.42 10.75 -1.00
N TYR A 48 0.27 10.23 -1.37
CA TYR A 48 -0.28 9.02 -0.77
C TYR A 48 0.64 7.81 -0.99
N PHE A 49 1.12 7.58 -2.21
CA PHE A 49 2.08 6.50 -2.50
C PHE A 49 3.37 6.68 -1.73
N LEU A 50 3.89 7.91 -1.61
CA LEU A 50 5.07 8.19 -0.80
C LEU A 50 4.84 7.81 0.66
N ASN A 51 3.72 8.25 1.25
CA ASN A 51 3.40 7.99 2.64
C ASN A 51 3.24 6.48 2.91
N VAL A 52 2.54 5.75 2.04
CA VAL A 52 2.45 4.29 2.12
C VAL A 52 3.84 3.67 2.12
N MET A 53 4.70 4.06 1.16
CA MET A 53 6.06 3.53 1.04
C MET A 53 6.92 3.83 2.27
N VAL A 54 6.85 5.06 2.79
CA VAL A 54 7.60 5.43 3.99
C VAL A 54 7.13 4.62 5.20
N VAL A 55 5.82 4.48 5.39
CA VAL A 55 5.25 3.71 6.50
C VAL A 55 5.73 2.26 6.46
N ILE A 56 5.56 1.56 5.33
CA ILE A 56 5.96 0.15 5.24
C ILE A 56 7.49 -0.03 5.31
N PHE A 57 8.27 0.91 4.78
CA PHE A 57 9.72 0.88 4.88
C PHE A 57 10.21 1.07 6.32
N LEU A 58 9.63 2.01 7.08
CA LEU A 58 9.97 2.22 8.49
C LEU A 58 9.59 1.02 9.36
N ILE A 59 8.46 0.38 9.10
CA ILE A 59 8.05 -0.87 9.76
C ILE A 59 9.01 -1.99 9.39
N LEU A 60 9.35 -2.16 8.10
CA LEU A 60 10.26 -3.20 7.62
C LEU A 60 11.63 -3.10 8.29
N THR A 61 12.17 -1.89 8.40
CA THR A 61 13.51 -1.62 8.94
C THR A 61 13.53 -1.46 10.47
N ASN A 62 12.42 -1.71 11.17
CA ASN A 62 12.28 -1.58 12.62
C ASN A 62 12.61 -0.17 13.15
N ARG A 63 12.47 0.86 12.31
CA ARG A 63 12.72 2.28 12.70
C ARG A 63 11.49 2.87 13.39
N PHE A 64 11.04 2.23 14.48
CA PHE A 64 9.79 2.58 15.14
C PHE A 64 9.73 4.03 15.64
N ASN A 65 10.84 4.61 16.14
CA ASN A 65 10.83 6.00 16.59
C ASN A 65 10.53 6.98 15.45
N LEU A 66 11.11 6.77 14.26
CA LEU A 66 10.81 7.57 13.08
C LEU A 66 9.38 7.32 12.59
N PHE A 67 8.92 6.07 12.64
CA PHE A 67 7.55 5.71 12.30
C PHE A 67 6.54 6.46 13.19
N PHE A 68 6.72 6.48 14.52
CA PHE A 68 5.85 7.21 15.43
C PHE A 68 5.87 8.72 15.19
N LEU A 69 7.02 9.28 14.86
CA LEU A 69 7.14 10.71 14.51
C LEU A 69 6.43 11.04 13.19
N PHE A 70 6.43 10.09 12.24
CA PHE A 70 5.83 10.27 10.91
C PHE A 70 4.30 10.07 10.92
N MET A 71 3.73 9.32 11.88
CA MET A 71 2.30 9.00 11.94
C MET A 71 1.37 10.22 11.83
N PRO A 72 1.58 11.34 12.55
CA PRO A 72 0.70 12.51 12.42
C PRO A 72 0.66 13.08 11.01
N LEU A 73 1.79 13.09 10.30
CA LEU A 73 1.88 13.61 8.93
C LEU A 73 1.11 12.75 7.92
N THR A 74 1.04 11.44 8.15
CA THR A 74 0.34 10.54 7.23
C THR A 74 -1.15 10.82 7.18
N LEU A 75 -1.80 11.05 8.33
CA LEU A 75 -3.24 11.29 8.40
C LEU A 75 -3.65 12.66 7.85
N ILE A 76 -2.75 13.65 7.86
CA ILE A 76 -3.00 14.95 7.19
C ILE A 76 -3.20 14.74 5.70
N SER A 77 -2.40 13.87 5.08
CA SER A 77 -2.46 13.64 3.64
C SER A 77 -3.71 12.86 3.22
N LYS A 78 -4.06 11.81 3.96
CA LYS A 78 -5.23 10.98 3.66
C LYS A 78 -5.60 10.06 4.83
N GLU A 79 -6.87 10.10 5.24
CA GLU A 79 -7.40 9.24 6.32
C GLU A 79 -7.31 7.74 6.00
N THR A 80 -7.30 7.37 4.73
CA THR A 80 -7.14 5.98 4.27
C THR A 80 -5.77 5.39 4.59
N LEU A 81 -4.81 6.19 5.10
CA LEU A 81 -3.54 5.68 5.60
C LEU A 81 -3.65 5.05 7.00
N LEU A 82 -4.71 5.32 7.74
CA LEU A 82 -4.88 4.81 9.10
C LEU A 82 -4.70 3.27 9.21
N PRO A 83 -5.32 2.43 8.36
CA PRO A 83 -5.13 0.98 8.43
C PRO A 83 -3.67 0.54 8.23
N PHE A 84 -2.89 1.27 7.42
CA PHE A 84 -1.48 0.95 7.20
C PHE A 84 -0.63 1.17 8.45
N LEU A 85 -1.02 2.11 9.32
CA LEU A 85 -0.32 2.35 10.58
C LEU A 85 -0.43 1.15 11.53
N PHE A 86 -1.54 0.40 11.47
CA PHE A 86 -1.72 -0.80 12.28
C PHE A 86 -0.90 -2.00 11.81
N LEU A 87 -0.28 -1.95 10.64
CA LEU A 87 0.61 -3.03 10.19
C LEU A 87 1.78 -3.29 11.12
N VAL A 88 2.19 -2.29 11.91
CA VAL A 88 3.26 -2.41 12.90
C VAL A 88 2.96 -3.48 13.95
N VAL A 89 1.69 -3.73 14.27
CA VAL A 89 1.31 -4.75 15.27
C VAL A 89 1.59 -6.19 14.81
N PHE A 90 1.80 -6.40 13.51
CA PHE A 90 2.20 -7.70 12.95
C PHE A 90 3.72 -7.94 12.95
N LYS A 91 4.51 -6.98 13.52
CA LYS A 91 5.95 -7.10 13.71
C LYS A 91 6.24 -7.58 15.14
N GLU A 92 6.94 -8.71 15.27
CA GLU A 92 7.29 -9.27 16.57
C GLU A 92 8.19 -8.32 17.37
N GLU A 93 9.13 -7.65 16.71
CA GLU A 93 10.04 -6.69 17.31
C GLU A 93 9.34 -5.45 17.90
N PHE A 94 8.14 -5.14 17.42
CA PHE A 94 7.31 -4.09 18.00
C PHE A 94 6.89 -4.43 19.43
N TRP A 95 6.51 -5.69 19.69
CA TRP A 95 6.05 -6.18 20.99
C TRP A 95 7.20 -6.45 21.98
N ALA A 96 8.40 -6.66 21.47
CA ALA A 96 9.58 -6.91 22.31
C ALA A 96 9.89 -5.74 23.27
N ASN A 97 9.43 -4.53 22.96
CA ASN A 97 9.63 -3.35 23.80
C ASN A 97 8.30 -2.69 24.15
N LYS A 98 7.86 -2.85 25.41
CA LYS A 98 6.61 -2.24 25.93
C LYS A 98 6.54 -0.73 25.72
N LYS A 99 7.68 0.00 25.66
CA LYS A 99 7.72 1.42 25.37
C LYS A 99 7.21 1.75 23.95
N ASN A 100 7.33 0.81 23.01
CA ASN A 100 6.80 1.01 21.66
C ASN A 100 5.28 1.09 21.65
N ILE A 101 4.61 0.32 22.49
CA ILE A 101 3.13 0.33 22.61
C ILE A 101 2.67 1.71 23.12
N ALA A 102 3.30 2.21 24.20
CA ALA A 102 2.97 3.52 24.73
C ALA A 102 3.22 4.65 23.71
N LYS A 103 4.37 4.60 23.00
CA LYS A 103 4.70 5.56 21.94
C LYS A 103 3.70 5.47 20.78
N PHE A 104 3.29 4.27 20.38
CA PHE A 104 2.32 4.06 19.32
C PHE A 104 0.96 4.69 19.68
N ILE A 105 0.47 4.44 20.91
CA ILE A 105 -0.79 5.03 21.38
C ILE A 105 -0.67 6.57 21.40
N ALA A 106 0.42 7.12 21.95
CA ALA A 106 0.62 8.56 22.00
C ALA A 106 0.69 9.17 20.59
N ALA A 107 1.41 8.53 19.67
CA ALA A 107 1.51 8.97 18.28
C ALA A 107 0.17 8.89 17.54
N LEU A 108 -0.63 7.85 17.82
CA LEU A 108 -1.96 7.67 17.25
C LEU A 108 -2.92 8.78 17.74
N VAL A 109 -2.92 9.07 19.04
CA VAL A 109 -3.71 10.18 19.61
C VAL A 109 -3.29 11.51 18.98
N CYS A 110 -1.98 11.78 18.90
CA CYS A 110 -1.45 12.97 18.25
C CYS A 110 -1.90 13.05 16.78
N ALA A 111 -1.83 11.94 16.04
CA ALA A 111 -2.25 11.86 14.65
C ALA A 111 -3.75 12.18 14.48
N PHE A 112 -4.62 11.69 15.38
CA PHE A 112 -6.03 12.02 15.37
C PHE A 112 -6.30 13.49 15.72
N VAL A 113 -5.61 14.05 16.71
CA VAL A 113 -5.73 15.48 17.05
C VAL A 113 -5.34 16.34 15.86
N VAL A 114 -4.19 16.06 15.24
CA VAL A 114 -3.71 16.80 14.06
C VAL A 114 -4.69 16.63 12.88
N PHE A 115 -5.25 15.45 12.67
CA PHE A 115 -6.26 15.20 11.65
C PHE A 115 -7.52 16.04 11.88
N ILE A 116 -8.07 16.05 13.09
CA ILE A 116 -9.27 16.86 13.44
C ILE A 116 -8.99 18.35 13.25
N LEU A 117 -7.82 18.83 13.71
CA LEU A 117 -7.44 20.23 13.55
C LEU A 117 -7.27 20.57 12.06
N SER A 118 -6.58 19.76 11.28
CA SER A 118 -6.41 20.02 9.84
C SER A 118 -7.74 20.09 9.11
N ARG A 119 -8.72 19.24 9.45
CA ARG A 119 -10.07 19.27 8.85
C ARG A 119 -10.87 20.51 9.25
N LYS A 120 -10.62 21.08 10.43
CA LYS A 120 -11.23 22.36 10.84
C LYS A 120 -10.68 23.56 10.06
N PHE A 121 -9.37 23.55 9.77
CA PHE A 121 -8.70 24.65 9.08
C PHE A 121 -8.79 24.54 7.54
N ILE A 122 -8.84 23.32 7.03
CA ILE A 122 -8.99 23.05 5.59
C ILE A 122 -10.48 22.71 5.37
N GLN A 123 -11.33 23.72 5.40
CA GLN A 123 -12.72 23.56 4.94
C GLN A 123 -12.67 23.34 3.44
N VAL A 124 -12.80 22.11 3.00
CA VAL A 124 -13.11 21.79 1.60
C VAL A 124 -14.60 22.04 1.43
N ASP A 125 -14.95 23.16 0.83
CA ASP A 125 -16.33 23.49 0.49
C ASP A 125 -16.93 22.34 -0.34
N GLY A 126 -18.00 21.74 0.18
CA GLY A 126 -18.84 20.78 -0.56
C GLY A 126 -18.91 19.35 -0.05
N GLU A 127 -17.94 18.84 0.69
CA GLU A 127 -18.06 17.52 1.29
C GLU A 127 -18.50 17.62 2.76
N LYS A 128 -19.81 17.46 3.01
CA LYS A 128 -20.28 17.11 4.36
C LYS A 128 -19.57 15.83 4.78
N ALA A 129 -18.65 15.94 5.74
CA ALA A 129 -17.95 14.78 6.28
C ALA A 129 -18.99 13.74 6.73
N LYS A 130 -19.18 12.70 5.93
CA LYS A 130 -20.03 11.56 6.33
C LYS A 130 -19.34 10.94 7.54
N GLY A 131 -20.05 10.88 8.65
CA GLY A 131 -19.52 10.22 9.85
C GLY A 131 -19.14 8.77 9.53
N ILE A 132 -18.12 8.23 10.20
CA ILE A 132 -17.64 6.85 10.02
C ILE A 132 -18.80 5.83 10.05
N GLY A 133 -19.80 6.04 10.91
CA GLY A 133 -20.98 5.18 10.96
C GLY A 133 -21.84 5.23 9.68
N GLN A 134 -21.97 6.39 9.05
CA GLN A 134 -22.68 6.52 7.78
C GLN A 134 -21.89 5.91 6.62
N LEU A 135 -20.56 5.97 6.67
CA LEU A 135 -19.69 5.25 5.74
C LEU A 135 -19.90 3.74 5.86
N ILE A 136 -19.85 3.18 7.06
CA ILE A 136 -20.05 1.74 7.30
C ILE A 136 -21.45 1.29 6.86
N LEU A 137 -22.49 2.06 7.17
CA LEU A 137 -23.87 1.74 6.77
C LEU A 137 -24.09 1.86 5.25
N ALA A 138 -23.37 2.75 4.57
CA ALA A 138 -23.41 2.87 3.12
C ALA A 138 -22.64 1.76 2.39
N LEU A 139 -21.76 1.04 3.10
CA LEU A 139 -20.89 0.00 2.53
C LEU A 139 -21.62 -1.35 2.34
N LEU A 140 -22.43 -1.75 3.32
CA LEU A 140 -23.06 -3.08 3.34
C LEU A 140 -23.96 -3.37 2.12
N PRO A 141 -24.82 -2.42 1.65
CA PRO A 141 -25.65 -2.65 0.47
C PRO A 141 -24.86 -2.71 -0.84
N ASN A 142 -23.69 -2.07 -0.90
CA ASN A 142 -22.93 -1.94 -2.14
C ASN A 142 -22.01 -3.15 -2.42
N ILE A 143 -21.73 -3.98 -1.42
CA ILE A 143 -20.84 -5.15 -1.59
C ILE A 143 -21.24 -6.06 -2.75
N PRO A 144 -22.51 -6.47 -2.91
CA PRO A 144 -22.90 -7.32 -4.04
C PRO A 144 -22.72 -6.64 -5.40
N GLU A 145 -22.97 -5.33 -5.48
CA GLU A 145 -22.79 -4.56 -6.72
C GLU A 145 -21.31 -4.41 -7.06
N VAL A 146 -20.48 -4.15 -6.05
CA VAL A 146 -19.03 -4.08 -6.20
C VAL A 146 -18.48 -5.44 -6.66
N LEU A 147 -18.90 -6.54 -6.07
CA LEU A 147 -18.50 -7.88 -6.49
C LEU A 147 -18.92 -8.17 -7.93
N ARG A 148 -20.12 -7.82 -8.34
CA ARG A 148 -20.57 -7.95 -9.74
C ARG A 148 -19.72 -7.08 -10.67
N ALA A 149 -19.42 -5.85 -10.27
CA ALA A 149 -18.57 -4.95 -11.05
C ALA A 149 -17.13 -5.50 -11.20
N ILE A 150 -16.55 -6.06 -10.13
CA ILE A 150 -15.24 -6.72 -10.16
C ILE A 150 -15.24 -7.92 -11.12
N MET A 151 -16.28 -8.74 -11.09
CA MET A 151 -16.42 -9.94 -11.92
C MET A 151 -16.81 -9.65 -13.36
N SER A 152 -17.15 -8.39 -13.68
CA SER A 152 -17.42 -7.99 -15.06
C SER A 152 -16.14 -7.94 -15.90
N PRO A 153 -16.21 -8.17 -17.24
CA PRO A 153 -15.04 -8.05 -18.11
C PRO A 153 -14.36 -6.67 -17.99
N GLN A 154 -15.14 -5.60 -17.85
CA GLN A 154 -14.62 -4.26 -17.65
C GLN A 154 -13.94 -4.07 -16.29
N GLY A 155 -14.49 -4.67 -15.23
CA GLY A 155 -13.89 -4.65 -13.89
C GLY A 155 -12.57 -5.40 -13.86
N ILE A 156 -12.54 -6.60 -14.41
CA ILE A 156 -11.31 -7.41 -14.56
C ILE A 156 -10.26 -6.62 -15.36
N PHE A 157 -10.64 -6.03 -16.50
CA PHE A 157 -9.75 -5.20 -17.29
C PHE A 157 -9.20 -4.00 -16.48
N ASN A 158 -10.04 -3.30 -15.74
CA ASN A 158 -9.63 -2.15 -14.92
C ASN A 158 -8.66 -2.55 -13.79
N ILE A 159 -8.87 -3.70 -13.18
CA ILE A 159 -7.98 -4.25 -12.16
C ILE A 159 -6.60 -4.56 -12.75
N PHE A 160 -6.58 -5.32 -13.84
CA PHE A 160 -5.33 -5.79 -14.44
C PHE A 160 -4.60 -4.70 -15.24
N ASN A 161 -5.29 -3.73 -15.80
CA ASN A 161 -4.72 -2.70 -16.67
C ASN A 161 -3.64 -1.82 -15.98
N GLY A 162 -3.65 -1.75 -14.64
CA GLY A 162 -2.64 -1.02 -13.88
C GLY A 162 -1.25 -1.66 -13.93
N MET A 163 -1.17 -2.99 -13.81
CA MET A 163 0.08 -3.75 -13.66
C MET A 163 -0.07 -5.21 -14.14
N PHE A 164 -0.68 -5.43 -15.31
CA PHE A 164 -1.13 -6.74 -15.77
C PHE A 164 -0.08 -7.87 -15.60
N LEU A 165 1.07 -7.72 -16.22
CA LEU A 165 2.13 -8.74 -16.16
C LEU A 165 2.66 -8.93 -14.73
N THR A 166 2.77 -7.83 -13.96
CA THR A 166 3.23 -7.88 -12.58
C THR A 166 2.29 -8.67 -11.70
N TYR A 167 0.97 -8.52 -11.88
CA TYR A 167 -0.01 -9.31 -11.12
C TYR A 167 0.06 -10.80 -11.47
N LEU A 168 0.23 -11.15 -12.75
CA LEU A 168 0.41 -12.54 -13.16
C LEU A 168 1.65 -13.17 -12.54
N LEU A 169 2.79 -12.48 -12.59
CA LEU A 169 4.04 -12.94 -11.96
C LEU A 169 3.90 -13.05 -10.44
N SER A 170 3.17 -12.14 -9.82
CA SER A 170 2.91 -12.17 -8.37
C SER A 170 2.04 -13.35 -7.98
N LEU A 171 1.01 -13.66 -8.76
CA LEU A 171 0.15 -14.84 -8.58
C LEU A 171 0.97 -16.12 -8.72
N TYR A 172 1.87 -16.18 -9.69
CA TYR A 172 2.78 -17.32 -9.86
C TYR A 172 3.63 -17.54 -8.60
N ALA A 173 4.25 -16.47 -8.05
CA ALA A 173 5.03 -16.56 -6.81
C ALA A 173 4.18 -17.09 -5.63
N TYR A 174 2.93 -16.71 -5.55
CA TYR A 174 1.98 -17.21 -4.55
C TYR A 174 1.71 -18.70 -4.70
N PHE A 175 1.35 -19.16 -5.92
CA PHE A 175 1.03 -20.56 -6.18
C PHE A 175 2.23 -21.50 -6.03
N VAL A 176 3.47 -21.04 -6.31
CA VAL A 176 4.70 -21.83 -6.16
C VAL A 176 5.24 -21.76 -4.73
N ASN A 177 4.48 -21.18 -3.80
CA ASN A 177 4.79 -21.07 -2.36
C ASN A 177 6.14 -20.40 -2.06
N LYS A 178 6.56 -19.44 -2.92
CA LYS A 178 7.79 -18.65 -2.74
C LYS A 178 7.62 -17.41 -1.85
N MET A 179 6.45 -17.26 -1.21
CA MET A 179 6.10 -16.10 -0.36
C MET A 179 6.77 -16.11 1.01
N ASP A 180 7.49 -17.18 1.38
CA ASP A 180 8.11 -17.30 2.70
C ASP A 180 9.20 -16.25 2.94
N HIS A 181 9.78 -15.71 1.88
CA HIS A 181 10.76 -14.63 1.95
C HIS A 181 10.16 -13.26 2.33
N LEU A 182 8.83 -13.11 2.23
CA LEU A 182 8.18 -11.85 2.61
C LEU A 182 7.83 -11.81 4.09
N PRO A 183 8.17 -10.73 4.80
CA PRO A 183 7.79 -10.52 6.17
C PRO A 183 6.28 -10.65 6.38
N ARG A 184 5.88 -11.23 7.52
CA ARG A 184 4.47 -11.53 7.85
C ARG A 184 3.55 -10.31 7.70
N PHE A 185 3.98 -9.13 8.13
CA PHE A 185 3.18 -7.91 8.05
C PHE A 185 2.88 -7.50 6.60
N LEU A 186 3.75 -7.79 5.63
CA LEU A 186 3.50 -7.54 4.21
C LEU A 186 2.44 -8.48 3.63
N LYS A 187 2.30 -9.69 4.17
CA LYS A 187 1.20 -10.59 3.81
C LYS A 187 -0.14 -10.00 4.25
N PHE A 188 -0.20 -9.38 5.43
CA PHE A 188 -1.41 -8.67 5.90
C PHE A 188 -1.66 -7.36 5.16
N TYR A 189 -0.62 -6.69 4.68
CA TYR A 189 -0.75 -5.46 3.88
C TYR A 189 -1.70 -5.62 2.70
N VAL A 190 -1.69 -6.78 2.03
CA VAL A 190 -2.51 -7.05 0.83
C VAL A 190 -4.01 -6.92 1.12
N PHE A 191 -4.46 -7.24 2.33
CA PHE A 191 -5.87 -7.15 2.69
C PHE A 191 -6.39 -5.72 2.77
N ILE A 192 -5.55 -4.74 3.11
CA ILE A 192 -5.98 -3.34 3.25
C ILE A 192 -6.50 -2.76 1.92
N PRO A 193 -5.75 -2.83 0.81
CA PRO A 193 -6.24 -2.37 -0.49
C PRO A 193 -7.44 -3.17 -1.01
N LEU A 194 -7.53 -4.47 -0.70
CA LEU A 194 -8.70 -5.27 -1.05
C LEU A 194 -9.95 -4.77 -0.33
N VAL A 195 -9.86 -4.45 0.95
CA VAL A 195 -10.95 -3.84 1.70
C VAL A 195 -11.32 -2.48 1.09
N PHE A 196 -10.34 -1.63 0.75
CA PHE A 196 -10.63 -0.36 0.08
C PHE A 196 -11.28 -0.53 -1.29
N MET A 197 -10.90 -1.54 -2.03
CA MET A 197 -11.54 -1.85 -3.30
C MET A 197 -13.01 -2.23 -3.11
N LEU A 198 -13.33 -3.02 -2.08
CA LEU A 198 -14.70 -3.38 -1.73
C LEU A 198 -15.51 -2.17 -1.25
N ILE A 199 -14.87 -1.24 -0.54
CA ILE A 199 -15.49 -0.03 -0.01
C ILE A 199 -15.70 1.02 -1.10
N GLY A 200 -14.68 1.24 -1.92
CA GLY A 200 -14.66 2.34 -2.89
C GLY A 200 -15.47 2.11 -4.15
N GLY A 201 -15.85 0.89 -4.45
CA GLY A 201 -16.72 0.45 -5.55
C GLY A 201 -16.47 1.11 -6.92
N GLY A 202 -16.80 0.44 -8.01
CA GLY A 202 -16.95 1.07 -9.32
C GLY A 202 -15.66 1.48 -10.03
N VAL A 203 -15.63 2.69 -10.56
CA VAL A 203 -14.63 3.18 -11.53
C VAL A 203 -13.18 3.23 -11.00
N HIS A 204 -13.00 3.26 -9.68
CA HIS A 204 -11.68 3.44 -9.04
C HIS A 204 -11.01 2.14 -8.57
N MET A 205 -11.58 0.98 -8.85
CA MET A 205 -11.06 -0.31 -8.37
C MET A 205 -9.57 -0.52 -8.66
N GLY A 206 -9.15 -0.26 -9.90
CA GLY A 206 -7.75 -0.41 -10.30
C GLY A 206 -6.80 0.50 -9.52
N ARG A 207 -7.25 1.71 -9.17
CA ARG A 207 -6.49 2.67 -8.39
C ARG A 207 -6.34 2.22 -6.93
N HIS A 208 -7.38 1.66 -6.33
CA HIS A 208 -7.32 1.12 -4.97
C HIS A 208 -6.44 -0.12 -4.91
N LEU A 209 -6.57 -1.02 -5.88
CA LEU A 209 -5.75 -2.22 -5.94
C LEU A 209 -4.28 -1.90 -6.25
N PHE A 210 -4.00 -0.83 -7.00
CA PHE A 210 -2.63 -0.42 -7.29
C PHE A 210 -1.78 -0.19 -6.02
N ILE A 211 -2.40 0.17 -4.90
CA ILE A 211 -1.72 0.34 -3.62
C ILE A 211 -0.98 -0.94 -3.18
N ILE A 212 -1.37 -2.12 -3.71
CA ILE A 212 -0.64 -3.38 -3.48
C ILE A 212 0.75 -3.38 -4.14
N PHE A 213 1.11 -2.40 -4.97
CA PHE A 213 2.33 -2.41 -5.77
C PHE A 213 3.61 -2.82 -5.01
N PRO A 214 3.86 -2.44 -3.74
CA PRO A 214 5.09 -2.83 -3.07
C PRO A 214 5.21 -4.35 -2.91
N VAL A 215 4.10 -5.01 -2.59
CA VAL A 215 4.06 -6.48 -2.45
C VAL A 215 3.98 -7.15 -3.81
N ALA A 216 3.14 -6.66 -4.73
CA ALA A 216 2.99 -7.23 -6.05
C ALA A 216 4.31 -7.22 -6.84
N ILE A 217 5.02 -6.08 -6.83
CA ILE A 217 6.33 -6.01 -7.50
C ILE A 217 7.35 -6.91 -6.80
N SER A 218 7.38 -6.94 -5.47
CA SER A 218 8.29 -7.83 -4.73
C SER A 218 8.06 -9.31 -5.09
N CYS A 219 6.80 -9.75 -5.17
CA CYS A 219 6.45 -11.11 -5.60
C CYS A 219 6.85 -11.37 -7.06
N ALA A 220 6.62 -10.40 -7.95
CA ALA A 220 7.04 -10.52 -9.34
C ALA A 220 8.56 -10.64 -9.47
N LEU A 221 9.32 -9.88 -8.68
CA LEU A 221 10.79 -9.98 -8.66
C LEU A 221 11.28 -11.33 -8.14
N ILE A 222 10.61 -11.93 -7.14
CA ILE A 222 10.90 -13.30 -6.69
C ILE A 222 10.72 -14.30 -7.84
N THR A 223 9.66 -14.15 -8.61
CA THR A 223 9.39 -14.99 -9.78
C THR A 223 10.45 -14.81 -10.86
N ILE A 224 10.81 -13.57 -11.17
CA ILE A 224 11.85 -13.23 -12.14
C ILE A 224 13.20 -13.83 -11.72
N GLU A 225 13.60 -13.65 -10.46
CA GLU A 225 14.83 -14.22 -9.91
C GLU A 225 14.85 -15.76 -10.02
N HIS A 226 13.69 -16.39 -9.75
CA HIS A 226 13.56 -17.83 -9.88
C HIS A 226 13.81 -18.31 -11.33
N PHE A 227 13.23 -17.63 -12.32
CA PHE A 227 13.45 -17.96 -13.73
C PHE A 227 14.90 -17.74 -14.15
N PHE A 228 15.55 -16.67 -13.72
CA PHE A 228 16.98 -16.45 -14.02
C PHE A 228 17.87 -17.54 -13.43
N LYS A 229 17.62 -17.97 -12.20
CA LYS A 229 18.38 -19.07 -11.57
C LYS A 229 18.17 -20.40 -12.30
N ALA A 230 16.94 -20.70 -12.73
CA ALA A 230 16.65 -21.91 -13.49
C ALA A 230 17.35 -21.90 -14.85
N ALA A 231 17.35 -20.77 -15.57
CA ALA A 231 18.02 -20.64 -16.87
C ALA A 231 19.56 -20.70 -16.78
N SER A 232 20.17 -20.33 -15.65
CA SER A 232 21.61 -20.38 -15.44
C SER A 232 22.12 -21.78 -15.01
N SER A 233 21.21 -22.69 -14.67
CA SER A 233 21.54 -24.08 -14.27
C SER A 233 21.44 -25.11 -15.42
N THR A 234 20.97 -24.67 -16.58
CA THR A 234 20.97 -25.42 -17.84
C THR A 234 22.15 -25.06 -18.68
#